data_7cc1300ba98d4d83018e89199ac7a20b
#
_entry.id   7cc1300ba98d4d83018e89199ac7a20b
#
_cell.length_a   1.000
_cell.length_b   1.000
_cell.length_c   1.000
_cell.angle_alpha   90.00
_cell.angle_beta   90.00
_cell.angle_gamma   90.00
#
_symmetry.space_group_name_H-M   'P 1'
#
loop_
_entity.id
_entity.type
_entity.pdbx_description
1 polymer ?
#
loop_
_entity_poly.entity_id
_entity_poly.type
_entity_poly.pdbx_seq_one_letter_code
_entity_poly.pdbx_strand_id
1 'polypeptide(L)'
;KSLIPTLVIDGKPLPDSLEIMKYIDQQYPNQGVSLFPSNDNKEFHDLVDYLFLDDKKELGETFGTTGGGISIPVLARLLCKRSFFSVVWDYLNNHGVNKRKPIFIMVRLLGGPPPGVYKKMMAFLAKHLIYTENYLNHGKEFIYGDSYSAADCCLTALLHRVNEMRFYGVFDGEKLPNLSKYWNNISSRPSYAEAIINYETGEWKPELEALYGDGPNDHNDLLWTEINKLL
;
A
#
# COMPACT_ATOMS: atom_id res chain seq x y z
N LYS A 1 -0.76 17.74 -14.72
CA LYS A 1 -1.08 16.37 -14.25
C LYS A 1 -0.94 16.37 -12.74
N SER A 2 -2.04 16.12 -12.03
CA SER A 2 -1.99 15.98 -10.57
C SER A 2 -1.54 14.56 -10.24
N LEU A 3 -0.27 14.40 -9.89
CA LEU A 3 0.26 13.18 -9.27
C LEU A 3 0.32 13.39 -7.77
N ILE A 4 -0.09 12.40 -7.00
CA ILE A 4 -0.06 12.41 -5.54
C ILE A 4 0.79 11.24 -5.07
N PRO A 5 1.75 11.46 -4.17
CA PRO A 5 2.14 12.75 -3.57
C PRO A 5 2.94 13.65 -4.54
N THR A 6 2.89 14.96 -4.32
CA THR A 6 3.75 15.94 -5.01
C THR A 6 4.25 16.96 -4.00
N LEU A 7 5.56 17.06 -3.84
CA LEU A 7 6.21 18.12 -3.07
C LEU A 7 6.46 19.33 -3.99
N VAL A 8 6.22 20.54 -3.51
CA VAL A 8 6.52 21.76 -4.25
C VAL A 8 7.71 22.46 -3.59
N ILE A 9 8.79 22.65 -4.34
CA ILE A 9 10.05 23.24 -3.89
C ILE A 9 10.34 24.44 -4.78
N ASP A 10 10.37 25.65 -4.19
CA ASP A 10 10.58 26.91 -4.92
C ASP A 10 9.71 27.04 -6.18
N GLY A 11 8.42 26.64 -6.03
CA GLY A 11 7.44 26.68 -7.12
C GLY A 11 7.56 25.55 -8.15
N LYS A 12 8.51 24.62 -8.00
CA LYS A 12 8.69 23.47 -8.88
C LYS A 12 8.12 22.19 -8.26
N PRO A 13 7.25 21.46 -8.98
CA PRO A 13 6.70 20.21 -8.46
C PRO A 13 7.72 19.07 -8.57
N LEU A 14 7.91 18.34 -7.48
CA LEU A 14 8.59 17.05 -7.40
C LEU A 14 7.54 15.98 -7.13
N PRO A 15 7.05 15.25 -8.13
CA PRO A 15 6.13 14.14 -7.96
C PRO A 15 6.89 12.87 -7.64
N ASP A 16 6.17 11.85 -7.14
CA ASP A 16 6.69 10.53 -6.76
C ASP A 16 7.27 10.48 -5.35
N SER A 17 6.71 9.56 -4.54
CA SER A 17 7.08 9.46 -3.12
C SER A 17 8.53 8.99 -2.92
N LEU A 18 9.08 8.16 -3.81
CA LEU A 18 10.47 7.72 -3.71
C LEU A 18 11.43 8.88 -4.00
N GLU A 19 11.16 9.69 -5.02
CA GLU A 19 11.96 10.87 -5.33
C GLU A 19 11.85 11.95 -4.24
N ILE A 20 10.66 12.07 -3.62
CA ILE A 20 10.47 12.95 -2.46
C ILE A 20 11.29 12.46 -1.27
N MET A 21 11.29 11.15 -0.97
CA MET A 21 12.11 10.58 0.12
C MET A 21 13.60 10.84 -0.13
N LYS A 22 14.11 10.60 -1.34
CA LYS A 22 15.50 10.88 -1.72
C LYS A 22 15.85 12.35 -1.51
N TYR A 23 14.98 13.24 -1.97
CA TYR A 23 15.20 14.68 -1.82
C TYR A 23 15.27 15.08 -0.34
N ILE A 24 14.35 14.62 0.50
CA ILE A 24 14.30 14.96 1.93
C ILE A 24 15.57 14.43 2.63
N ASP A 25 15.96 13.18 2.38
CA ASP A 25 17.15 12.57 2.97
C ASP A 25 18.43 13.34 2.61
N GLN A 26 18.54 13.81 1.38
CA GLN A 26 19.68 14.62 0.92
C GLN A 26 19.68 16.05 1.50
N GLN A 27 18.51 16.67 1.68
CA GLN A 27 18.44 18.04 2.23
C GLN A 27 18.66 18.10 3.74
N TYR A 28 18.40 17.01 4.46
CA TYR A 28 18.44 16.95 5.92
C TYR A 28 19.36 15.83 6.44
N PRO A 29 20.62 15.74 6.01
CA PRO A 29 21.49 14.58 6.27
C PRO A 29 21.84 14.38 7.75
N ASN A 30 21.63 15.40 8.61
CA ASN A 30 21.94 15.37 10.02
C ASN A 30 20.71 15.36 10.94
N GLN A 31 19.51 15.16 10.40
CA GLN A 31 18.26 15.21 11.15
C GLN A 31 17.67 13.83 11.43
N GLY A 32 18.50 12.81 11.48
CA GLY A 32 18.08 11.44 11.76
C GLY A 32 18.98 10.41 11.10
N VAL A 33 18.46 9.20 10.95
CA VAL A 33 19.13 8.13 10.22
C VAL A 33 18.90 8.34 8.73
N SER A 34 19.97 8.22 7.91
CA SER A 34 19.80 8.27 6.46
C SER A 34 18.90 7.16 5.97
N LEU A 35 17.90 7.51 5.16
CA LEU A 35 16.97 6.56 4.56
C LEU A 35 17.61 5.74 3.43
N PHE A 36 18.70 6.26 2.84
CA PHE A 36 19.43 5.62 1.74
C PHE A 36 20.87 5.37 2.18
N PRO A 37 21.16 4.22 2.82
CA PRO A 37 22.46 3.97 3.47
C PRO A 37 23.64 3.89 2.52
N SER A 38 23.41 3.61 1.22
CA SER A 38 24.43 3.62 0.17
C SER A 38 23.78 3.84 -1.19
N ASN A 39 24.23 4.87 -1.91
CA ASN A 39 23.75 5.16 -3.26
C ASN A 39 24.16 4.09 -4.30
N ASP A 40 25.22 3.33 -4.00
CA ASP A 40 25.79 2.33 -4.91
C ASP A 40 25.38 0.89 -4.55
N ASN A 41 24.53 0.70 -3.53
CA ASN A 41 24.06 -0.63 -3.12
C ASN A 41 22.86 -1.09 -3.96
N LYS A 42 23.16 -1.89 -4.99
CA LYS A 42 22.13 -2.42 -5.89
C LYS A 42 21.08 -3.26 -5.17
N GLU A 43 21.48 -4.08 -4.19
CA GLU A 43 20.56 -4.92 -3.43
C GLU A 43 19.50 -4.09 -2.69
N PHE A 44 19.93 -2.99 -2.06
CA PHE A 44 19.02 -2.08 -1.38
C PHE A 44 18.04 -1.43 -2.35
N HIS A 45 18.53 -0.94 -3.49
CA HIS A 45 17.67 -0.34 -4.51
C HIS A 45 16.68 -1.33 -5.10
N ASP A 46 17.12 -2.55 -5.41
CA ASP A 46 16.24 -3.64 -5.89
C ASP A 46 15.16 -3.97 -4.86
N LEU A 47 15.50 -3.97 -3.55
CA LEU A 47 14.53 -4.17 -2.46
C LEU A 47 13.52 -3.02 -2.38
N VAL A 48 13.99 -1.77 -2.39
CA VAL A 48 13.10 -0.59 -2.36
C VAL A 48 12.16 -0.61 -3.56
N ASP A 49 12.67 -0.87 -4.76
CA ASP A 49 11.87 -0.95 -5.99
C ASP A 49 10.82 -2.07 -5.90
N TYR A 50 11.18 -3.22 -5.33
CA TYR A 50 10.24 -4.31 -5.09
C TYR A 50 9.14 -3.93 -4.10
N LEU A 51 9.51 -3.31 -2.97
CA LEU A 51 8.58 -2.91 -1.91
C LEU A 51 7.73 -1.69 -2.28
N PHE A 52 8.17 -0.87 -3.24
CA PHE A 52 7.42 0.24 -3.78
C PHE A 52 6.17 -0.19 -4.55
N LEU A 53 6.05 -1.49 -4.85
CA LEU A 53 4.89 -2.12 -5.47
C LEU A 53 4.51 -1.52 -6.83
N ASP A 54 5.48 -1.24 -7.67
CA ASP A 54 5.20 -0.88 -9.05
C ASP A 54 4.79 -2.13 -9.87
N ASP A 55 3.56 -2.60 -9.63
CA ASP A 55 2.97 -3.77 -10.29
C ASP A 55 2.61 -3.51 -11.76
N LYS A 56 3.08 -2.42 -12.35
CA LYS A 56 2.77 -2.06 -13.75
C LYS A 56 3.14 -3.16 -14.71
N LYS A 57 4.14 -3.98 -14.38
CA LYS A 57 4.56 -5.11 -15.21
C LYS A 57 3.56 -6.25 -15.22
N GLU A 58 2.83 -6.45 -14.13
CA GLU A 58 1.98 -7.62 -13.92
C GLU A 58 0.48 -7.29 -13.94
N LEU A 59 0.06 -6.17 -13.35
CA LEU A 59 -1.34 -5.71 -13.36
C LEU A 59 -1.64 -4.72 -14.49
N GLY A 60 -0.60 -4.17 -15.10
CA GLY A 60 -0.68 -3.13 -16.12
C GLY A 60 -0.99 -1.75 -15.54
N GLU A 61 -0.74 -0.70 -16.33
CA GLU A 61 -0.95 0.70 -15.93
C GLU A 61 -2.40 1.02 -15.54
N THR A 62 -3.32 0.17 -15.96
CA THR A 62 -4.75 0.37 -15.79
C THR A 62 -5.18 0.16 -14.34
N PHE A 63 -4.67 -0.87 -13.67
CA PHE A 63 -5.12 -1.25 -12.33
C PHE A 63 -4.27 -0.66 -11.19
N GLY A 64 -3.12 -0.09 -11.51
CA GLY A 64 -2.25 0.54 -10.52
C GLY A 64 -1.50 -0.46 -9.66
N THR A 65 -1.24 -0.08 -8.41
CA THR A 65 -0.47 -0.87 -7.45
C THR A 65 -1.37 -1.79 -6.62
N THR A 66 -0.82 -2.88 -6.11
CA THR A 66 -1.50 -3.79 -5.18
C THR A 66 -2.03 -3.06 -3.95
N GLY A 67 -1.26 -2.15 -3.35
CA GLY A 67 -1.70 -1.35 -2.20
C GLY A 67 -2.94 -0.50 -2.48
N GLY A 68 -3.03 0.11 -3.67
CA GLY A 68 -4.24 0.80 -4.11
C GLY A 68 -5.38 -0.17 -4.42
N GLY A 69 -5.05 -1.30 -5.02
CA GLY A 69 -6.01 -2.32 -5.47
C GLY A 69 -6.79 -2.98 -4.35
N ILE A 70 -6.16 -3.29 -3.24
CA ILE A 70 -6.83 -3.91 -2.08
C ILE A 70 -7.88 -2.99 -1.43
N SER A 71 -7.81 -1.69 -1.68
CA SER A 71 -8.79 -0.68 -1.19
C SER A 71 -10.01 -0.53 -2.11
N ILE A 72 -10.04 -1.17 -3.28
CA ILE A 72 -11.14 -1.01 -4.25
C ILE A 72 -12.53 -1.37 -3.68
N PRO A 73 -12.71 -2.38 -2.83
CA PRO A 73 -14.02 -2.67 -2.24
C PRO A 73 -14.58 -1.49 -1.44
N VAL A 74 -13.77 -0.85 -0.61
CA VAL A 74 -14.16 0.34 0.16
C VAL A 74 -14.46 1.51 -0.78
N LEU A 75 -13.59 1.75 -1.74
CA LEU A 75 -13.78 2.78 -2.75
C LEU A 75 -15.09 2.57 -3.54
N ALA A 76 -15.41 1.34 -3.90
CA ALA A 76 -16.64 1.01 -4.60
C ALA A 76 -17.88 1.45 -3.81
N ARG A 77 -17.89 1.18 -2.48
CA ARG A 77 -19.01 1.61 -1.62
C ARG A 77 -19.10 3.14 -1.56
N LEU A 78 -17.99 3.83 -1.39
CA LEU A 78 -17.98 5.30 -1.40
C LEU A 78 -18.49 5.86 -2.73
N LEU A 79 -18.07 5.29 -3.86
CA LEU A 79 -18.56 5.68 -5.17
C LEU A 79 -20.06 5.37 -5.34
N CYS A 80 -20.56 4.28 -4.75
CA CYS A 80 -21.98 3.93 -4.81
C CYS A 80 -22.88 4.88 -4.02
N LYS A 81 -22.36 5.59 -3.03
CA LYS A 81 -23.11 6.65 -2.32
C LYS A 81 -23.29 7.91 -3.16
N ARG A 82 -22.49 8.08 -4.20
CA ARG A 82 -22.58 9.23 -5.10
C ARG A 82 -23.47 8.94 -6.30
N SER A 83 -24.09 9.97 -6.85
CA SER A 83 -24.85 9.86 -8.10
C SER A 83 -23.94 9.34 -9.23
N PHE A 84 -24.46 8.42 -10.05
CA PHE A 84 -23.70 7.86 -11.16
C PHE A 84 -23.16 8.95 -12.11
N PHE A 85 -24.00 9.91 -12.48
CA PHE A 85 -23.60 11.00 -13.37
C PHE A 85 -22.50 11.88 -12.76
N SER A 86 -22.55 12.14 -11.43
CA SER A 86 -21.48 12.87 -10.73
C SER A 86 -20.16 12.12 -10.80
N VAL A 87 -20.17 10.80 -10.57
CA VAL A 87 -18.96 9.97 -10.64
C VAL A 87 -18.37 9.98 -12.04
N VAL A 88 -19.21 9.75 -13.06
CA VAL A 88 -18.77 9.77 -14.47
C VAL A 88 -18.17 11.13 -14.83
N TRP A 89 -18.85 12.22 -14.49
CA TRP A 89 -18.37 13.56 -14.76
C TRP A 89 -17.02 13.84 -14.12
N ASP A 90 -16.88 13.54 -12.83
CA ASP A 90 -15.64 13.78 -12.10
C ASP A 90 -14.46 12.98 -12.67
N TYR A 91 -14.65 11.68 -12.91
CA TYR A 91 -13.55 10.86 -13.41
C TYR A 91 -13.18 11.17 -14.86
N LEU A 92 -14.14 11.50 -15.73
CA LEU A 92 -13.84 11.87 -17.10
C LEU A 92 -13.12 13.22 -17.20
N ASN A 93 -13.46 14.18 -16.35
CA ASN A 93 -12.94 15.54 -16.46
C ASN A 93 -11.75 15.79 -15.53
N ASN A 94 -11.74 15.24 -14.31
CA ASN A 94 -10.83 15.63 -13.25
C ASN A 94 -9.73 14.58 -12.97
N HIS A 95 -9.92 13.31 -13.36
CA HIS A 95 -8.91 12.29 -13.05
C HIS A 95 -7.68 12.44 -13.96
N GLY A 96 -6.49 12.53 -13.35
CA GLY A 96 -5.23 12.81 -14.07
C GLY A 96 -4.73 11.69 -14.98
N VAL A 97 -5.12 10.43 -14.73
CA VAL A 97 -4.67 9.26 -15.49
C VAL A 97 -5.79 8.72 -16.37
N ASN A 98 -5.74 9.04 -17.67
CA ASN A 98 -6.79 8.69 -18.61
C ASN A 98 -7.10 7.18 -18.67
N LYS A 99 -6.08 6.33 -18.60
CA LYS A 99 -6.23 4.86 -18.66
C LYS A 99 -6.99 4.28 -17.46
N ARG A 100 -7.05 4.99 -16.34
CA ARG A 100 -7.76 4.56 -15.11
C ARG A 100 -9.21 5.02 -15.03
N LYS A 101 -9.59 6.02 -15.81
CA LYS A 101 -10.95 6.58 -15.79
C LYS A 101 -12.05 5.50 -15.97
N PRO A 102 -11.96 4.59 -16.95
CA PRO A 102 -12.98 3.56 -17.15
C PRO A 102 -13.14 2.62 -15.96
N ILE A 103 -12.05 2.37 -15.20
CA ILE A 103 -12.08 1.46 -14.05
C ILE A 103 -12.95 2.00 -12.94
N PHE A 104 -12.81 3.27 -12.58
CA PHE A 104 -13.63 3.88 -11.53
C PHE A 104 -15.11 3.86 -11.89
N ILE A 105 -15.43 4.08 -13.18
CA ILE A 105 -16.80 3.97 -13.68
C ILE A 105 -17.29 2.52 -13.59
N MET A 106 -16.45 1.55 -13.98
CA MET A 106 -16.77 0.13 -13.90
C MET A 106 -16.93 -0.33 -12.43
N VAL A 107 -16.02 0.06 -11.54
CA VAL A 107 -16.12 -0.20 -10.10
C VAL A 107 -17.42 0.35 -9.52
N ARG A 108 -17.81 1.55 -9.93
CA ARG A 108 -19.10 2.15 -9.55
C ARG A 108 -20.31 1.37 -10.08
N LEU A 109 -20.24 0.87 -11.31
CA LEU A 109 -21.32 0.09 -11.94
C LEU A 109 -21.47 -1.29 -11.30
N LEU A 110 -20.35 -1.96 -11.01
CA LEU A 110 -20.32 -3.29 -10.43
C LEU A 110 -20.58 -3.28 -8.91
N GLY A 111 -20.44 -2.13 -8.25
CA GLY A 111 -20.49 -2.03 -6.79
C GLY A 111 -19.30 -2.70 -6.08
N GLY A 112 -18.24 -3.03 -6.84
CA GLY A 112 -17.06 -3.72 -6.33
C GLY A 112 -15.94 -3.84 -7.37
N PRO A 113 -14.82 -4.45 -7.00
CA PRO A 113 -13.74 -4.74 -7.93
C PRO A 113 -14.18 -5.82 -8.94
N PRO A 114 -13.67 -5.77 -10.19
CA PRO A 114 -13.84 -6.88 -11.12
C PRO A 114 -13.22 -8.16 -10.54
N PRO A 115 -13.98 -9.27 -10.38
CA PRO A 115 -13.52 -10.44 -9.61
C PRO A 115 -12.18 -11.03 -10.07
N GLY A 116 -11.97 -11.15 -11.39
CA GLY A 116 -10.72 -11.69 -11.93
C GLY A 116 -9.51 -10.80 -11.69
N VAL A 117 -9.69 -9.48 -11.66
CA VAL A 117 -8.64 -8.51 -11.34
C VAL A 117 -8.34 -8.53 -9.85
N TYR A 118 -9.37 -8.55 -9.01
CA TYR A 118 -9.19 -8.57 -7.57
C TYR A 118 -8.47 -9.85 -7.10
N LYS A 119 -8.81 -11.00 -7.68
CA LYS A 119 -8.09 -12.25 -7.41
C LYS A 119 -6.60 -12.15 -7.75
N LYS A 120 -6.25 -11.54 -8.90
CA LYS A 120 -4.85 -11.28 -9.24
C LYS A 120 -4.17 -10.38 -8.19
N MET A 121 -4.82 -9.32 -7.76
CA MET A 121 -4.30 -8.44 -6.71
C MET A 121 -4.04 -9.19 -5.40
N MET A 122 -4.94 -10.10 -4.99
CA MET A 122 -4.73 -10.93 -3.80
C MET A 122 -3.54 -11.89 -3.99
N ALA A 123 -3.38 -12.46 -5.17
CA ALA A 123 -2.21 -13.30 -5.47
C ALA A 123 -0.89 -12.53 -5.43
N PHE A 124 -0.88 -11.26 -5.88
CA PHE A 124 0.29 -10.39 -5.74
C PHE A 124 0.55 -10.01 -4.28
N LEU A 125 -0.49 -9.61 -3.55
CA LEU A 125 -0.35 -9.34 -2.13
C LEU A 125 0.21 -10.55 -1.38
N ALA A 126 -0.30 -11.75 -1.65
CA ALA A 126 0.22 -12.99 -1.05
C ALA A 126 1.72 -13.17 -1.34
N LYS A 127 2.15 -13.00 -2.60
CA LYS A 127 3.58 -13.06 -2.96
C LYS A 127 4.42 -12.03 -2.20
N HIS A 128 3.95 -10.78 -2.09
CA HIS A 128 4.66 -9.75 -1.35
C HIS A 128 4.77 -10.07 0.14
N LEU A 129 3.69 -10.57 0.76
CA LEU A 129 3.70 -10.94 2.17
C LEU A 129 4.66 -12.12 2.44
N ILE A 130 4.61 -13.17 1.60
CA ILE A 130 5.52 -14.32 1.73
C ILE A 130 6.98 -13.93 1.44
N TYR A 131 7.24 -13.11 0.43
CA TYR A 131 8.57 -12.59 0.17
C TYR A 131 9.10 -11.81 1.38
N THR A 132 8.29 -10.95 1.96
CA THR A 132 8.65 -10.13 3.12
C THR A 132 8.88 -11.01 4.35
N GLU A 133 8.02 -12.00 4.60
CA GLU A 133 8.18 -12.98 5.68
C GLU A 133 9.54 -13.68 5.59
N ASN A 134 9.88 -14.18 4.39
CA ASN A 134 11.15 -14.89 4.15
C ASN A 134 12.35 -13.93 4.24
N TYR A 135 12.22 -12.71 3.73
CA TYR A 135 13.30 -11.72 3.79
C TYR A 135 13.61 -11.29 5.23
N LEU A 136 12.58 -11.13 6.07
CA LEU A 136 12.72 -10.78 7.49
C LEU A 136 13.33 -11.88 8.36
N ASN A 137 13.50 -13.09 7.84
CA ASN A 137 14.09 -14.22 8.57
C ASN A 137 15.58 -14.03 8.94
N HIS A 138 16.20 -12.94 8.50
CA HIS A 138 17.56 -12.56 8.94
C HIS A 138 17.65 -12.11 10.41
N GLY A 139 16.53 -11.93 11.11
CA GLY A 139 16.46 -11.61 12.53
C GLY A 139 16.85 -10.16 12.92
N LYS A 140 17.01 -9.29 11.94
CA LYS A 140 17.28 -7.85 12.15
C LYS A 140 16.02 -7.09 12.56
N GLU A 141 16.21 -5.88 13.10
CA GLU A 141 15.12 -5.04 13.56
C GLU A 141 14.29 -4.46 12.42
N PHE A 142 14.96 -4.04 11.33
CA PHE A 142 14.35 -3.46 10.14
C PHE A 142 14.55 -4.33 8.91
N ILE A 143 13.80 -4.07 7.85
CA ILE A 143 13.80 -4.98 6.70
C ILE A 143 15.17 -5.08 6.01
N TYR A 144 15.97 -4.02 6.00
CA TYR A 144 17.30 -4.05 5.39
C TYR A 144 18.45 -4.17 6.38
N GLY A 145 18.18 -4.18 7.70
CA GLY A 145 19.25 -4.28 8.70
C GLY A 145 18.89 -3.74 10.08
N ASP A 146 19.84 -3.07 10.71
CA ASP A 146 19.69 -2.58 12.06
C ASP A 146 19.31 -1.07 12.10
N SER A 147 19.06 -0.47 10.95
CA SER A 147 18.65 0.94 10.82
C SER A 147 17.42 1.08 9.94
N TYR A 148 16.50 1.97 10.35
CA TYR A 148 15.30 2.33 9.58
C TYR A 148 15.69 2.97 8.25
N SER A 149 15.04 2.59 7.16
CA SER A 149 15.40 2.98 5.80
C SER A 149 14.19 3.28 4.91
N ALA A 150 14.42 3.71 3.68
CA ALA A 150 13.37 3.90 2.68
C ALA A 150 12.60 2.60 2.38
N ALA A 151 13.26 1.44 2.50
CA ALA A 151 12.59 0.14 2.37
C ALA A 151 11.53 -0.06 3.45
N ASP A 152 11.81 0.37 4.69
CA ASP A 152 10.84 0.32 5.80
C ASP A 152 9.69 1.30 5.58
N CYS A 153 9.96 2.49 5.01
CA CYS A 153 8.89 3.45 4.65
C CYS A 153 7.91 2.82 3.66
N CYS A 154 8.41 2.17 2.61
CA CYS A 154 7.59 1.51 1.60
C CYS A 154 6.77 0.36 2.20
N LEU A 155 7.43 -0.52 2.97
CA LEU A 155 6.77 -1.66 3.59
C LEU A 155 5.74 -1.23 4.63
N THR A 156 6.05 -0.23 5.47
CA THR A 156 5.11 0.31 6.46
C THR A 156 3.81 0.77 5.80
N ALA A 157 3.89 1.48 4.68
CA ALA A 157 2.71 1.97 3.96
C ALA A 157 1.83 0.81 3.45
N LEU A 158 2.44 -0.28 2.95
CA LEU A 158 1.70 -1.48 2.55
C LEU A 158 1.06 -2.17 3.74
N LEU A 159 1.83 -2.45 4.80
CA LEU A 159 1.34 -3.19 5.96
C LEU A 159 0.26 -2.41 6.72
N HIS A 160 0.40 -1.08 6.80
CA HIS A 160 -0.67 -0.23 7.30
C HIS A 160 -1.97 -0.42 6.51
N ARG A 161 -1.90 -0.41 5.17
CA ARG A 161 -3.05 -0.64 4.31
C ARG A 161 -3.65 -2.03 4.48
N VAL A 162 -2.82 -3.07 4.65
CA VAL A 162 -3.27 -4.44 4.94
C VAL A 162 -4.02 -4.49 6.28
N ASN A 163 -3.50 -3.83 7.31
CA ASN A 163 -4.14 -3.73 8.62
C ASN A 163 -5.45 -2.95 8.55
N GLU A 164 -5.45 -1.79 7.89
CA GLU A 164 -6.64 -0.94 7.73
C GLU A 164 -7.76 -1.66 6.97
N MET A 165 -7.41 -2.45 5.96
CA MET A 165 -8.36 -3.26 5.18
C MET A 165 -8.80 -4.54 5.90
N ARG A 166 -8.43 -4.70 7.17
CA ARG A 166 -8.87 -5.80 8.05
C ARG A 166 -8.57 -7.20 7.49
N PHE A 167 -7.36 -7.38 6.93
CA PHE A 167 -6.89 -8.72 6.57
C PHE A 167 -6.45 -9.47 7.83
N TYR A 168 -7.43 -10.07 8.51
CA TYR A 168 -7.25 -10.80 9.76
C TYR A 168 -6.30 -11.98 9.61
N GLY A 169 -5.53 -12.24 10.67
CA GLY A 169 -4.58 -13.34 10.72
C GLY A 169 -3.20 -13.02 10.09
N VAL A 170 -3.05 -11.93 9.33
CA VAL A 170 -1.76 -11.59 8.73
C VAL A 170 -0.72 -11.22 9.79
N PHE A 171 -1.16 -10.62 10.90
CA PHE A 171 -0.31 -10.12 11.96
C PHE A 171 -0.44 -10.86 13.30
N ASP A 172 -1.11 -12.02 13.35
CA ASP A 172 -1.27 -12.82 14.57
C ASP A 172 -0.03 -13.67 14.92
N GLY A 173 0.88 -13.84 13.97
CA GLY A 173 2.13 -14.57 14.14
C GLY A 173 2.04 -16.08 13.93
N GLU A 174 0.87 -16.63 13.62
CA GLU A 174 0.72 -18.08 13.41
C GLU A 174 1.42 -18.56 12.13
N LYS A 175 1.19 -17.86 11.02
CA LYS A 175 1.71 -18.26 9.71
C LYS A 175 2.82 -17.36 9.17
N LEU A 176 2.84 -16.10 9.61
CA LEU A 176 3.80 -15.08 9.19
C LEU A 176 4.47 -14.44 10.42
N PRO A 177 5.25 -15.22 11.21
CA PRO A 177 5.78 -14.77 12.50
C PRO A 177 6.79 -13.61 12.39
N ASN A 178 7.65 -13.61 11.36
CA ASN A 178 8.63 -12.54 11.17
C ASN A 178 7.93 -11.23 10.78
N LEU A 179 6.93 -11.32 9.89
CA LEU A 179 6.13 -10.18 9.47
C LEU A 179 5.32 -9.61 10.64
N SER A 180 4.72 -10.46 11.47
CA SER A 180 3.99 -10.05 12.67
C SER A 180 4.92 -9.34 13.67
N LYS A 181 6.10 -9.89 13.94
CA LYS A 181 7.11 -9.28 14.79
C LYS A 181 7.54 -7.91 14.25
N TYR A 182 7.83 -7.84 12.96
CA TYR A 182 8.20 -6.60 12.28
C TYR A 182 7.07 -5.56 12.38
N TRP A 183 5.83 -5.94 12.08
CA TRP A 183 4.68 -5.05 12.15
C TRP A 183 4.49 -4.47 13.56
N ASN A 184 4.58 -5.31 14.60
CA ASN A 184 4.48 -4.87 15.99
C ASN A 184 5.58 -3.85 16.34
N ASN A 185 6.81 -4.06 15.85
CA ASN A 185 7.90 -3.11 16.04
C ASN A 185 7.61 -1.78 15.34
N ILE A 186 7.28 -1.80 14.04
CA ILE A 186 7.08 -0.59 13.24
C ILE A 186 5.86 0.20 13.71
N SER A 187 4.73 -0.47 13.98
CA SER A 187 3.48 0.19 14.39
C SER A 187 3.54 0.79 15.80
N SER A 188 4.49 0.35 16.64
CA SER A 188 4.73 0.94 17.97
C SER A 188 5.64 2.17 17.95
N ARG A 189 6.26 2.52 16.83
CA ARG A 189 7.16 3.66 16.74
C ARG A 189 6.39 4.99 16.85
N PRO A 190 6.93 5.99 17.60
CA PRO A 190 6.31 7.33 17.65
C PRO A 190 6.10 7.94 16.28
N SER A 191 7.06 7.77 15.34
CA SER A 191 6.97 8.28 13.98
C SER A 191 5.82 7.67 13.18
N TYR A 192 5.42 6.42 13.45
CA TYR A 192 4.25 5.81 12.82
C TYR A 192 2.96 6.51 13.27
N ALA A 193 2.81 6.77 14.57
CA ALA A 193 1.67 7.50 15.09
C ALA A 193 1.62 8.94 14.54
N GLU A 194 2.75 9.63 14.54
CA GLU A 194 2.86 11.01 14.06
C GLU A 194 2.60 11.14 12.56
N ALA A 195 3.13 10.22 11.75
CA ALA A 195 3.05 10.34 10.29
C ALA A 195 1.77 9.70 9.69
N ILE A 196 1.13 8.78 10.37
CA ILE A 196 0.00 8.01 9.83
C ILE A 196 -1.24 8.17 10.70
N ILE A 197 -1.20 7.71 11.96
CA ILE A 197 -2.40 7.61 12.80
C ILE A 197 -3.04 8.99 13.05
N ASN A 198 -2.23 10.01 13.32
CA ASN A 198 -2.72 11.37 13.57
C ASN A 198 -3.38 12.03 12.34
N TYR A 199 -3.19 11.47 11.15
CA TYR A 199 -3.80 11.94 9.90
C TYR A 199 -4.95 11.07 9.40
N GLU A 200 -5.29 9.98 10.09
CA GLU A 200 -6.46 9.17 9.75
C GLU A 200 -7.74 9.96 10.00
N THR A 201 -8.47 10.26 8.94
CA THR A 201 -9.76 10.98 9.04
C THR A 201 -10.89 10.11 9.57
N GLY A 202 -10.74 8.80 9.54
CA GLY A 202 -11.78 7.84 9.91
C GLY A 202 -12.94 7.73 8.92
N GLU A 203 -12.87 8.42 7.77
CA GLU A 203 -13.94 8.43 6.76
C GLU A 203 -14.28 7.04 6.20
N TRP A 204 -13.29 6.14 6.19
CA TRP A 204 -13.44 4.80 5.68
C TRP A 204 -13.99 3.80 6.71
N LYS A 205 -13.93 4.13 7.99
CA LYS A 205 -14.33 3.21 9.07
C LYS A 205 -15.75 2.65 8.92
N PRO A 206 -16.80 3.45 8.65
CA PRO A 206 -18.15 2.92 8.47
C PRO A 206 -18.26 1.95 7.27
N GLU A 207 -17.47 2.19 6.22
CA GLU A 207 -17.48 1.32 5.04
C GLU A 207 -16.74 0.01 5.28
N LEU A 208 -15.66 0.06 6.06
CA LEU A 208 -14.92 -1.13 6.48
C LEU A 208 -15.77 -2.03 7.38
N GLU A 209 -16.48 -1.44 8.33
CA GLU A 209 -17.43 -2.18 9.18
C GLU A 209 -18.54 -2.82 8.37
N ALA A 210 -19.12 -2.08 7.44
CA ALA A 210 -20.20 -2.58 6.59
C ALA A 210 -19.75 -3.68 5.60
N LEU A 211 -18.46 -3.68 5.21
CA LEU A 211 -17.90 -4.70 4.30
C LEU A 211 -17.40 -5.94 5.03
N TYR A 212 -16.71 -5.75 6.14
CA TYR A 212 -15.88 -6.80 6.73
C TYR A 212 -16.31 -7.19 8.14
N GLY A 213 -17.13 -6.36 8.81
CA GLY A 213 -17.50 -6.59 10.22
C GLY A 213 -16.25 -6.64 11.13
N ASP A 214 -16.34 -7.44 12.19
CA ASP A 214 -15.32 -7.59 13.21
C ASP A 214 -14.57 -8.94 13.13
N GLY A 215 -14.67 -9.65 12.00
CA GLY A 215 -14.08 -10.98 11.86
C GLY A 215 -13.67 -11.34 10.44
N PRO A 216 -13.17 -12.57 10.24
CA PRO A 216 -12.82 -13.10 8.93
C PRO A 216 -13.98 -13.01 7.94
N ASN A 217 -13.66 -12.78 6.68
CA ASN A 217 -14.61 -12.55 5.59
C ASN A 217 -14.05 -13.07 4.27
N ASP A 218 -14.84 -13.01 3.20
CA ASP A 218 -14.47 -13.54 1.87
C ASP A 218 -13.14 -12.97 1.33
N HIS A 219 -12.76 -11.75 1.72
CA HIS A 219 -11.47 -11.17 1.31
C HIS A 219 -10.31 -11.85 2.00
N ASN A 220 -10.47 -12.19 3.29
CA ASN A 220 -9.49 -12.97 4.05
C ASN A 220 -9.35 -14.36 3.44
N ASP A 221 -10.46 -15.03 3.16
CA ASP A 221 -10.44 -16.37 2.57
C ASP A 221 -9.72 -16.38 1.23
N LEU A 222 -9.95 -15.36 0.40
CA LEU A 222 -9.27 -15.21 -0.88
C LEU A 222 -7.76 -15.00 -0.71
N LEU A 223 -7.36 -14.11 0.20
CA LEU A 223 -5.93 -13.88 0.47
C LEU A 223 -5.25 -15.13 1.03
N TRP A 224 -5.86 -15.77 2.05
CA TRP A 224 -5.32 -16.99 2.64
C TRP A 224 -5.26 -18.16 1.67
N THR A 225 -6.22 -18.26 0.75
CA THR A 225 -6.15 -19.23 -0.35
C THR A 225 -4.90 -19.03 -1.21
N GLU A 226 -4.53 -17.79 -1.52
CA GLU A 226 -3.32 -17.50 -2.29
C GLU A 226 -2.04 -17.66 -1.46
N ILE A 227 -2.04 -17.28 -0.18
CA ILE A 227 -0.90 -17.49 0.74
C ILE A 227 -0.60 -18.99 0.90
N ASN A 228 -1.65 -19.81 1.16
CA ASN A 228 -1.47 -21.25 1.38
C ASN A 228 -0.95 -22.03 0.15
N LYS A 229 -0.95 -21.43 -1.04
CA LYS A 229 -0.30 -22.00 -2.23
C LYS A 229 1.22 -21.76 -2.24
N LEU A 230 1.69 -20.82 -1.46
CA LEU A 230 3.08 -20.35 -1.44
C LEU A 230 3.84 -20.83 -0.20
N LEU A 231 3.13 -21.23 0.86
CA LEU A 231 3.68 -21.93 2.04
C LEU A 231 3.90 -23.40 1.73
#